data_9c3d42f66efa84b0f8b1eb508882de73
#
_entry.id   9c3d42f66efa84b0f8b1eb508882de73
#
_cell.length_a   1.000
_cell.length_b   1.000
_cell.length_c   1.000
_cell.angle_alpha   90.00
_cell.angle_beta   90.00
_cell.angle_gamma   90.00
#
_symmetry.space_group_name_H-M   'P 1'
#
loop_
_entity.id
_entity.type
_entity.pdbx_description
1 polymer ?
#
loop_
_entity_poly.entity_id
_entity_poly.type
_entity_poly.pdbx_seq_one_letter_code
_entity_poly.pdbx_strand_id
1 'polypeptide(L)'
;MQHRPTSGGAAIANNVHTRPEPARFSVLPAEQQLQCSGDWTILALHAVEPALQRLQLSPGRWLLSTAPVQRMDSAGALLLNQLMQRLQNAGVELVPHQVPADHLALLELTRSRPGGLPAPHQPPGPLVRLGRLTLDLLRQGFQLLAFLGQGTLQAQP
;
A
#
# COMPACT_ATOMS: atom_id res chain seq x y z
N MET A 1 -59.84 9.11 -21.21
CA MET A 1 -58.82 9.98 -20.54
C MET A 1 -58.27 9.20 -19.35
N GLN A 2 -57.12 8.58 -19.50
CA GLN A 2 -56.46 7.83 -18.42
C GLN A 2 -55.07 8.40 -18.20
N HIS A 3 -54.89 9.04 -17.08
CA HIS A 3 -53.59 9.56 -16.60
C HIS A 3 -52.78 8.39 -16.06
N ARG A 4 -51.61 8.19 -16.65
CA ARG A 4 -50.58 7.24 -16.24
C ARG A 4 -49.59 8.01 -15.34
N PRO A 5 -49.36 7.63 -14.10
CA PRO A 5 -48.27 8.20 -13.30
C PRO A 5 -46.96 7.53 -13.69
N THR A 6 -46.03 8.28 -14.23
CA THR A 6 -44.61 7.89 -14.38
C THR A 6 -43.93 7.89 -13.03
N SER A 7 -43.77 6.73 -12.45
CA SER A 7 -42.95 6.53 -11.27
C SER A 7 -41.49 6.36 -11.72
N GLY A 8 -40.76 7.49 -11.78
CA GLY A 8 -39.32 7.50 -11.91
C GLY A 8 -38.67 7.37 -10.54
N GLY A 9 -38.65 6.16 -10.00
CA GLY A 9 -37.82 5.82 -8.86
C GLY A 9 -36.37 5.68 -9.30
N ALA A 10 -35.59 6.78 -9.19
CA ALA A 10 -34.15 6.68 -9.25
C ALA A 10 -33.69 5.84 -8.06
N ALA A 11 -33.27 4.61 -8.36
CA ALA A 11 -32.58 3.77 -7.41
C ALA A 11 -31.26 4.48 -7.04
N ILE A 12 -31.27 5.17 -5.90
CA ILE A 12 -30.05 5.61 -5.23
C ILE A 12 -29.33 4.31 -4.87
N ALA A 13 -28.32 3.96 -5.64
CA ALA A 13 -27.41 2.88 -5.31
C ALA A 13 -26.85 3.19 -3.94
N ASN A 14 -27.34 2.49 -2.93
CA ASN A 14 -26.77 2.47 -1.58
C ASN A 14 -25.31 2.09 -1.74
N ASN A 15 -24.46 3.08 -1.63
CA ASN A 15 -23.02 2.92 -1.49
C ASN A 15 -22.79 2.35 -0.08
N VAL A 16 -23.04 1.05 0.05
CA VAL A 16 -22.69 0.30 1.25
C VAL A 16 -21.20 0.49 1.37
N HIS A 17 -20.77 1.23 2.39
CA HIS A 17 -19.37 1.32 2.81
C HIS A 17 -18.94 -0.07 3.28
N THR A 18 -18.74 -0.96 2.32
CA THR A 18 -18.19 -2.27 2.56
C THR A 18 -16.78 -2.02 3.11
N ARG A 19 -16.54 -2.47 4.32
CA ARG A 19 -15.22 -2.42 4.95
C ARG A 19 -14.22 -2.95 3.93
N PRO A 20 -13.12 -2.22 3.63
CA PRO A 20 -12.17 -2.66 2.63
C PRO A 20 -11.64 -4.05 3.00
N GLU A 21 -11.76 -4.98 2.08
CA GLU A 21 -11.20 -6.32 2.27
C GLU A 21 -9.68 -6.21 2.18
N PRO A 22 -8.91 -6.75 3.16
CA PRO A 22 -7.46 -6.63 3.13
C PRO A 22 -6.89 -7.26 1.86
N ALA A 23 -5.89 -6.59 1.27
CA ALA A 23 -5.13 -7.15 0.17
C ALA A 23 -4.46 -8.46 0.59
N ARG A 24 -4.48 -9.45 -0.28
CA ARG A 24 -3.87 -10.78 -0.08
C ARG A 24 -3.24 -11.26 -1.36
N PHE A 25 -2.31 -12.19 -1.23
CA PHE A 25 -1.81 -12.96 -2.36
C PHE A 25 -1.60 -14.41 -1.98
N SER A 26 -1.64 -15.29 -2.96
CA SER A 26 -1.38 -16.71 -2.84
C SER A 26 -0.41 -17.15 -3.92
N VAL A 27 0.53 -18.00 -3.56
CA VAL A 27 1.46 -18.63 -4.49
C VAL A 27 0.96 -20.04 -4.76
N LEU A 28 0.73 -20.37 -6.02
CA LEU A 28 0.30 -21.68 -6.49
C LEU A 28 1.46 -22.31 -7.28
N PRO A 29 2.37 -23.04 -6.62
CA PRO A 29 3.60 -23.54 -7.25
C PRO A 29 3.34 -24.55 -8.36
N ALA A 30 2.28 -25.38 -8.21
CA ALA A 30 1.91 -26.37 -9.22
C ALA A 30 1.48 -25.74 -10.55
N GLU A 31 0.88 -24.56 -10.50
CA GLU A 31 0.41 -23.81 -11.67
C GLU A 31 1.40 -22.71 -12.08
N GLN A 32 2.49 -22.54 -11.32
CA GLN A 32 3.41 -21.41 -11.44
C GLN A 32 2.64 -20.08 -11.49
N GLN A 33 1.69 -19.91 -10.58
CA GLN A 33 0.80 -18.75 -10.55
C GLN A 33 0.92 -17.98 -9.24
N LEU A 34 0.97 -16.65 -9.37
CA LEU A 34 0.78 -15.70 -8.29
C LEU A 34 -0.61 -15.09 -8.42
N GLN A 35 -1.48 -15.38 -7.47
CA GLN A 35 -2.84 -14.86 -7.45
C GLN A 35 -3.00 -13.79 -6.39
N CYS A 36 -3.51 -12.62 -6.79
CA CYS A 36 -3.85 -11.50 -5.92
C CYS A 36 -5.35 -11.47 -5.66
N SER A 37 -5.78 -11.09 -4.45
CA SER A 37 -7.20 -11.00 -4.05
C SER A 37 -7.44 -9.87 -3.05
N GLY A 38 -8.72 -9.52 -2.85
CA GLY A 38 -9.14 -8.43 -1.96
C GLY A 38 -8.92 -7.04 -2.57
N ASP A 39 -8.82 -6.03 -1.73
CA ASP A 39 -8.66 -4.64 -2.15
C ASP A 39 -7.18 -4.25 -2.23
N TRP A 40 -6.72 -3.94 -3.43
CA TRP A 40 -5.36 -3.48 -3.70
C TRP A 40 -5.32 -1.95 -3.78
N THR A 41 -5.71 -1.32 -2.68
CA THR A 41 -5.74 0.13 -2.53
C THR A 41 -4.77 0.59 -1.44
N ILE A 42 -4.35 1.85 -1.49
CA ILE A 42 -3.38 2.41 -0.54
C ILE A 42 -3.73 2.12 0.93
N LEU A 43 -5.02 2.05 1.26
CA LEU A 43 -5.48 1.79 2.62
C LEU A 43 -5.34 0.32 3.04
N ALA A 44 -5.33 -0.61 2.10
CA ALA A 44 -5.32 -2.05 2.35
C ALA A 44 -3.95 -2.71 2.14
N LEU A 45 -3.01 -2.03 1.48
CA LEU A 45 -1.70 -2.59 1.09
C LEU A 45 -0.74 -2.80 2.27
N HIS A 46 -0.89 -2.08 3.37
CA HIS A 46 0.02 -2.17 4.52
C HIS A 46 0.15 -3.59 5.08
N ALA A 47 -0.89 -4.39 4.94
CA ALA A 47 -0.91 -5.78 5.43
C ALA A 47 -0.10 -6.73 4.52
N VAL A 48 -0.08 -6.48 3.22
CA VAL A 48 0.51 -7.38 2.22
C VAL A 48 1.93 -6.99 1.82
N GLU A 49 2.27 -5.71 1.91
CA GLU A 49 3.56 -5.16 1.46
C GLU A 49 4.78 -5.86 2.09
N PRO A 50 4.88 -6.10 3.42
CA PRO A 50 6.04 -6.76 4.00
C PRO A 50 6.20 -8.21 3.53
N ALA A 51 5.08 -8.90 3.28
CA ALA A 51 5.08 -10.28 2.78
C ALA A 51 5.51 -10.31 1.30
N LEU A 52 5.03 -9.37 0.49
CA LEU A 52 5.46 -9.23 -0.91
C LEU A 52 6.95 -8.93 -1.02
N GLN A 53 7.50 -8.10 -0.13
CA GLN A 53 8.93 -7.77 -0.14
C GLN A 53 9.82 -9.00 0.14
N ARG A 54 9.32 -9.96 0.90
CA ARG A 54 10.02 -11.22 1.22
C ARG A 54 9.72 -12.35 0.25
N LEU A 55 8.78 -12.14 -0.66
CA LEU A 55 8.38 -13.15 -1.63
C LEU A 55 9.57 -13.54 -2.51
N GLN A 56 9.86 -14.82 -2.54
CA GLN A 56 10.84 -15.45 -3.42
C GLN A 56 10.11 -16.52 -4.23
N LEU A 57 10.33 -16.52 -5.53
CA LEU A 57 9.79 -17.52 -6.45
C LEU A 57 10.98 -18.21 -7.14
N SER A 58 10.78 -19.44 -7.56
CA SER A 58 11.78 -20.15 -8.37
C SER A 58 11.94 -19.44 -9.73
N PRO A 59 13.18 -19.33 -10.25
CA PRO A 59 13.41 -18.77 -11.58
C PRO A 59 12.54 -19.43 -12.64
N GLY A 60 12.06 -18.65 -13.60
CA GLY A 60 11.22 -19.12 -14.67
C GLY A 60 10.00 -18.23 -14.91
N ARG A 61 9.07 -18.74 -15.71
CA ARG A 61 7.86 -18.01 -16.09
C ARG A 61 6.72 -18.32 -15.12
N TRP A 62 6.14 -17.27 -14.55
CA TRP A 62 5.02 -17.34 -13.64
C TRP A 62 3.83 -16.55 -14.16
N LEU A 63 2.63 -17.00 -13.88
CA LEU A 63 1.39 -16.34 -14.24
C LEU A 63 0.95 -15.38 -13.14
N LEU A 64 0.55 -14.16 -13.49
CA LEU A 64 -0.03 -13.20 -12.57
C LEU A 64 -1.54 -13.13 -12.78
N SER A 65 -2.31 -13.44 -11.75
CA SER A 65 -3.76 -13.27 -11.76
C SER A 65 -4.20 -12.21 -10.76
N THR A 66 -4.99 -11.26 -11.22
CA THR A 66 -5.69 -10.26 -10.38
C THR A 66 -7.20 -10.37 -10.51
N ALA A 67 -7.71 -11.47 -11.08
CA ALA A 67 -9.14 -11.69 -11.25
C ALA A 67 -9.94 -11.60 -9.94
N PRO A 68 -9.45 -12.13 -8.78
CA PRO A 68 -10.15 -12.01 -7.51
C PRO A 68 -9.94 -10.67 -6.79
N VAL A 69 -9.21 -9.72 -7.39
CA VAL A 69 -9.06 -8.37 -6.83
C VAL A 69 -10.35 -7.60 -7.06
N GLN A 70 -10.95 -7.09 -5.99
CA GLN A 70 -12.21 -6.37 -6.06
C GLN A 70 -12.01 -4.90 -6.44
N ARG A 71 -10.96 -4.29 -5.93
CA ARG A 71 -10.62 -2.88 -6.19
C ARG A 71 -9.10 -2.74 -6.29
N MET A 72 -8.66 -1.97 -7.28
CA MET A 72 -7.25 -1.62 -7.44
C MET A 72 -7.14 -0.12 -7.71
N ASP A 73 -6.22 0.53 -7.03
CA ASP A 73 -5.85 1.91 -7.31
C ASP A 73 -4.40 2.01 -7.85
N SER A 74 -3.95 3.21 -8.14
CA SER A 74 -2.61 3.44 -8.64
C SER A 74 -1.49 2.99 -7.68
N ALA A 75 -1.75 2.99 -6.36
CA ALA A 75 -0.78 2.49 -5.37
C ALA A 75 -0.65 0.97 -5.44
N GLY A 76 -1.78 0.25 -5.59
CA GLY A 76 -1.79 -1.19 -5.80
C GLY A 76 -1.09 -1.61 -7.09
N ALA A 77 -1.39 -0.91 -8.19
CA ALA A 77 -0.74 -1.16 -9.47
C ALA A 77 0.77 -0.89 -9.42
N LEU A 78 1.19 0.19 -8.75
CA LEU A 78 2.61 0.51 -8.61
C LEU A 78 3.35 -0.52 -7.75
N LEU A 79 2.76 -0.99 -6.66
CA LEU A 79 3.34 -2.05 -5.83
C LEU A 79 3.53 -3.35 -6.63
N LEU A 80 2.54 -3.72 -7.46
CA LEU A 80 2.65 -4.87 -8.35
C LEU A 80 3.75 -4.68 -9.40
N ASN A 81 3.87 -3.51 -10.01
CA ASN A 81 4.95 -3.23 -10.96
C ASN A 81 6.33 -3.31 -10.31
N GLN A 82 6.49 -2.81 -9.09
CA GLN A 82 7.73 -2.94 -8.33
C GLN A 82 8.05 -4.41 -8.01
N LEU A 83 7.04 -5.20 -7.65
CA LEU A 83 7.18 -6.64 -7.45
C LEU A 83 7.63 -7.32 -8.74
N MET A 84 6.96 -7.05 -9.86
CA MET A 84 7.31 -7.61 -11.18
C MET A 84 8.76 -7.30 -11.56
N GLN A 85 9.17 -6.06 -11.41
CA GLN A 85 10.54 -5.63 -11.71
C GLN A 85 11.58 -6.32 -10.81
N ARG A 86 11.30 -6.41 -9.49
CA ARG A 86 12.19 -7.10 -8.55
C ARG A 86 12.34 -8.58 -8.87
N LEU A 87 11.22 -9.26 -9.17
CA LEU A 87 11.21 -10.68 -9.52
C LEU A 87 11.91 -10.90 -10.86
N GLN A 88 11.73 -10.02 -11.83
CA GLN A 88 12.44 -10.06 -13.10
C GLN A 88 13.97 -9.98 -12.92
N ASN A 89 14.44 -9.11 -12.03
CA ASN A 89 15.85 -9.03 -11.66
C ASN A 89 16.37 -10.31 -10.98
N ALA A 90 15.48 -11.11 -10.39
CA ALA A 90 15.79 -12.41 -9.79
C ALA A 90 15.60 -13.60 -10.77
N GLY A 91 15.38 -13.33 -12.06
CA GLY A 91 15.17 -14.36 -13.08
C GLY A 91 13.76 -14.95 -13.14
N VAL A 92 12.77 -14.26 -12.55
CA VAL A 92 11.35 -14.67 -12.57
C VAL A 92 10.57 -13.73 -13.49
N GLU A 93 9.99 -14.25 -14.55
CA GLU A 93 9.13 -13.51 -15.46
C GLU A 93 7.66 -13.65 -15.03
N LEU A 94 7.05 -12.59 -14.51
CA LEU A 94 5.61 -12.54 -14.23
C LEU A 94 4.85 -12.07 -15.46
N VAL A 95 4.01 -12.97 -15.99
CA VAL A 95 3.18 -12.71 -17.18
C VAL A 95 1.72 -12.52 -16.75
N PRO A 96 1.07 -11.40 -17.10
CA PRO A 96 -0.35 -11.22 -16.88
C PRO A 96 -1.16 -12.34 -17.55
N HIS A 97 -1.98 -13.04 -16.78
CA HIS A 97 -2.80 -14.13 -17.28
C HIS A 97 -4.30 -13.84 -17.12
N GLN A 98 -4.78 -13.69 -15.93
CA GLN A 98 -6.16 -13.34 -15.62
C GLN A 98 -6.20 -11.95 -14.96
N VAL A 99 -5.96 -10.92 -15.77
CA VAL A 99 -5.94 -9.54 -15.33
C VAL A 99 -7.08 -8.79 -16.02
N PRO A 100 -8.06 -8.24 -15.27
CA PRO A 100 -9.11 -7.38 -15.83
C PRO A 100 -8.51 -6.19 -16.61
N ALA A 101 -9.23 -5.73 -17.64
CA ALA A 101 -8.76 -4.64 -18.51
C ALA A 101 -8.43 -3.36 -17.72
N ASP A 102 -9.25 -3.04 -16.71
CA ASP A 102 -9.02 -1.86 -15.85
C ASP A 102 -7.73 -1.98 -15.03
N HIS A 103 -7.44 -3.17 -14.51
CA HIS A 103 -6.18 -3.42 -13.79
C HIS A 103 -4.98 -3.37 -14.72
N LEU A 104 -5.13 -3.90 -15.95
CA LEU A 104 -4.07 -3.85 -16.96
C LEU A 104 -3.74 -2.40 -17.34
N ALA A 105 -4.78 -1.57 -17.55
CA ALA A 105 -4.60 -0.15 -17.84
C ALA A 105 -3.88 0.59 -16.71
N LEU A 106 -4.20 0.29 -15.44
CA LEU A 106 -3.50 0.86 -14.28
C LEU A 106 -2.05 0.41 -14.20
N LEU A 107 -1.76 -0.86 -14.46
CA LEU A 107 -0.40 -1.40 -14.49
C LEU A 107 0.43 -0.71 -15.57
N GLU A 108 -0.12 -0.52 -16.77
CA GLU A 108 0.58 0.15 -17.86
C GLU A 108 0.81 1.64 -17.56
N LEU A 109 -0.22 2.33 -17.03
CA LEU A 109 -0.12 3.73 -16.64
C LEU A 109 0.97 3.97 -15.59
N THR A 110 1.07 3.09 -14.60
CA THR A 110 2.06 3.21 -13.52
C THR A 110 3.46 2.75 -13.95
N ARG A 111 3.56 1.86 -14.94
CA ARG A 111 4.82 1.44 -15.55
C ARG A 111 5.50 2.56 -16.33
N SER A 112 4.70 3.37 -17.03
CA SER A 112 5.18 4.46 -17.89
C SER A 112 5.62 5.70 -17.11
N ARG A 113 5.33 5.78 -15.80
CA ARG A 113 5.75 6.90 -14.96
C ARG A 113 6.98 6.53 -14.12
N PRO A 114 8.16 7.10 -14.40
CA PRO A 114 9.37 6.88 -13.60
C PRO A 114 9.36 7.66 -12.26
N GLY A 115 8.19 8.02 -11.76
CA GLY A 115 8.02 8.62 -10.44
C GLY A 115 7.57 7.55 -9.47
N GLY A 116 8.50 6.78 -8.92
CA GLY A 116 8.21 5.84 -7.85
C GLY A 116 7.47 6.51 -6.70
N LEU A 117 6.54 5.78 -6.05
CA LEU A 117 6.19 6.10 -4.66
C LEU A 117 7.50 6.37 -3.93
N PRO A 118 7.53 7.32 -2.98
CA PRO A 118 8.69 7.43 -2.09
C PRO A 118 9.02 6.02 -1.63
N ALA A 119 10.28 5.64 -1.82
CA ALA A 119 10.77 4.30 -1.53
C ALA A 119 10.15 3.80 -0.22
N PRO A 120 9.65 2.54 -0.17
CA PRO A 120 9.06 2.02 1.05
C PRO A 120 9.99 2.42 2.18
N HIS A 121 9.44 2.96 3.25
CA HIS A 121 10.20 3.44 4.39
C HIS A 121 11.17 2.34 4.78
N GLN A 122 12.38 2.41 4.23
CA GLN A 122 13.48 1.62 4.73
C GLN A 122 13.50 1.94 6.21
N PRO A 123 13.47 0.95 7.10
CA PRO A 123 13.55 1.22 8.53
C PRO A 123 14.73 2.19 8.69
N PRO A 124 14.53 3.34 9.31
CA PRO A 124 15.54 4.39 9.35
C PRO A 124 16.84 3.76 9.78
N GLY A 125 17.88 3.92 8.95
CA GLY A 125 19.19 3.34 9.21
C GLY A 125 19.62 3.64 10.63
N PRO A 126 20.53 2.88 11.24
CA PRO A 126 20.91 3.04 12.64
C PRO A 126 21.30 4.48 12.99
N LEU A 127 21.85 5.23 12.03
CA LEU A 127 22.14 6.66 12.20
C LEU A 127 20.89 7.54 12.38
N VAL A 128 19.81 7.26 11.63
CA VAL A 128 18.56 8.04 11.73
C VAL A 128 17.79 7.67 13.02
N ARG A 129 17.90 6.41 13.46
CA ARG A 129 17.41 6.01 14.79
C ARG A 129 18.15 6.70 15.91
N LEU A 130 19.47 6.79 15.80
CA LEU A 130 20.30 7.48 16.78
C LEU A 130 19.97 8.98 16.81
N GLY A 131 19.80 9.63 15.65
CA GLY A 131 19.43 11.04 15.55
C GLY A 131 18.06 11.36 16.14
N ARG A 132 17.07 10.47 16.02
CA ARG A 132 15.76 10.65 16.68
C ARG A 132 15.86 10.53 18.21
N LEU A 133 16.59 9.53 18.70
CA LEU A 133 16.82 9.37 20.14
C LEU A 133 17.54 10.57 20.76
N THR A 134 18.52 11.14 20.07
CA THR A 134 19.24 12.35 20.55
C THR A 134 18.34 13.58 20.56
N LEU A 135 17.47 13.75 19.56
CA LEU A 135 16.52 14.86 19.52
C LEU A 135 15.43 14.75 20.60
N ASP A 136 14.97 13.55 20.91
CA ASP A 136 13.99 13.32 21.98
C ASP A 136 14.62 13.55 23.37
N LEU A 137 15.86 13.12 23.56
CA LEU A 137 16.62 13.40 24.79
C LEU A 137 16.89 14.90 24.96
N LEU A 138 17.23 15.61 23.88
CA LEU A 138 17.41 17.07 23.93
C LEU A 138 16.09 17.78 24.25
N ARG A 139 14.97 17.38 23.68
CA ARG A 139 13.66 17.95 24.00
C ARG A 139 13.27 17.74 25.46
N GLN A 140 13.50 16.54 26.00
CA GLN A 140 13.26 16.27 27.43
C GLN A 140 14.21 17.08 28.33
N GLY A 141 15.48 17.20 27.95
CA GLY A 141 16.46 18.01 28.68
C GLY A 141 16.07 19.49 28.73
N PHE A 142 15.61 20.06 27.61
CA PHE A 142 15.13 21.45 27.57
C PHE A 142 13.90 21.69 28.42
N GLN A 143 12.95 20.71 28.48
CA GLN A 143 11.79 20.82 29.36
C GLN A 143 12.16 20.83 30.85
N LEU A 144 13.15 20.03 31.26
CA LEU A 144 13.66 20.01 32.65
C LEU A 144 14.37 21.32 33.00
N LEU A 145 15.17 21.88 32.09
CA LEU A 145 15.83 23.16 32.31
C LEU A 145 14.84 24.34 32.40
N ALA A 146 13.77 24.31 31.56
CA ALA A 146 12.71 25.32 31.64
C ALA A 146 11.95 25.24 32.96
N PHE A 147 11.72 24.04 33.49
CA PHE A 147 11.04 23.84 34.78
C PHE A 147 11.92 24.33 35.97
N LEU A 148 13.23 24.07 35.94
CA LEU A 148 14.17 24.54 36.95
C LEU A 148 14.36 26.07 36.88
N GLY A 149 14.32 26.69 35.70
CA GLY A 149 14.40 28.12 35.51
C GLY A 149 13.22 28.91 36.09
N GLN A 150 12.02 28.32 36.12
CA GLN A 150 10.85 28.97 36.73
C GLN A 150 10.89 28.97 38.28
N GLY A 151 11.55 27.98 38.87
CA GLY A 151 11.63 27.87 40.33
C GLY A 151 12.55 28.93 40.99
N THR A 152 13.49 29.49 40.24
CA THR A 152 14.47 30.48 40.82
C THR A 152 13.99 31.92 40.80
N LEU A 153 12.92 32.26 40.08
CA LEU A 153 12.37 33.61 39.99
C LEU A 153 11.35 33.93 41.11
N GLN A 154 10.92 32.95 41.89
CA GLN A 154 9.96 33.16 42.99
C GLN A 154 10.61 33.24 44.39
N ALA A 155 11.91 33.19 44.51
CA ALA A 155 12.64 33.26 45.79
C ALA A 155 13.45 34.57 45.90
N GLN A 156 12.78 35.71 45.78
CA GLN A 156 13.32 36.98 46.29
C GLN A 156 12.30 37.65 47.23
N PRO A 157 12.69 37.98 48.48
CA PRO A 157 11.83 38.64 49.47
C PRO A 157 11.49 40.08 49.09
#